data_6b3582c948af7d97b8951b37eba6987a
#
_entry.id   6b3582c948af7d97b8951b37eba6987a
#
_cell.length_a   1.000
_cell.length_b   1.000
_cell.length_c   1.000
_cell.angle_alpha   90.00
_cell.angle_beta   90.00
_cell.angle_gamma   90.00
#
_symmetry.space_group_name_H-M   'P 1'
#
loop_
_entity.id
_entity.type
_entity.pdbx_description
1 polymer ?
#
loop_
_entity_poly.entity_id
_entity_poly.type
_entity_poly.pdbx_seq_one_letter_code
_entity_poly.pdbx_strand_id
1 'polypeptide(L)'
;SEMCIRDRFDYAGTQACRALKQEGLEVVLINSNPATIMTDKAMADKVYIEPLTLDVVKKIIQIEKPDSLLSTMGGQTGLTLSMQLAAEGFLEENGVKLLGADPLTIHKAEDRQAFKDTMEKINQPCIPSKVVETIDDAVAFAEVIGYPVIVRPAFTLGGTGGGIADNEEMLRDITKNGLR
;
A
#
# COMPACT_ATOMS: atom_id res chain seq x y z
N SER A 1 -16.64 1.04 17.84
CA SER A 1 -16.14 0.23 16.74
C SER A 1 -14.86 0.79 16.08
N GLU A 2 -14.64 2.10 16.05
CA GLU A 2 -13.35 2.68 15.61
C GLU A 2 -12.18 2.33 16.54
N MET A 3 -12.41 2.24 17.84
CA MET A 3 -11.39 1.78 18.80
C MET A 3 -10.90 0.36 18.49
N CYS A 4 -11.78 -0.57 18.13
CA CYS A 4 -11.37 -1.94 17.81
C CYS A 4 -10.48 -2.08 16.57
N ILE A 5 -10.62 -1.18 15.58
CA ILE A 5 -9.79 -1.21 14.38
C ILE A 5 -8.38 -0.67 14.69
N ARG A 6 -8.27 0.41 15.46
CA ARG A 6 -6.99 0.96 15.92
C ARG A 6 -6.22 -0.03 16.80
N ASP A 7 -6.90 -0.66 17.75
CA ASP A 7 -6.30 -1.65 18.64
C ASP A 7 -5.71 -2.85 17.88
N ARG A 8 -6.30 -3.26 16.75
CA ARG A 8 -5.77 -4.36 15.93
C ARG A 8 -4.44 -4.03 15.28
N PHE A 9 -4.28 -2.82 14.73
CA PHE A 9 -3.01 -2.40 14.12
C PHE A 9 -1.92 -2.21 15.17
N ASP A 10 -2.25 -1.58 16.29
CA ASP A 10 -1.33 -1.39 17.41
C ASP A 10 -0.89 -2.75 17.99
N TYR A 11 -1.81 -3.70 18.13
CA TYR A 11 -1.51 -5.03 18.59
C TYR A 11 -0.60 -5.79 17.64
N ALA A 12 -0.85 -5.75 16.33
CA ALA A 12 -0.01 -6.43 15.33
C ALA A 12 1.44 -5.93 15.38
N GLY A 13 1.64 -4.60 15.42
CA GLY A 13 2.96 -4.00 15.55
C GLY A 13 3.66 -4.35 16.87
N THR A 14 2.92 -4.35 17.98
CA THR A 14 3.44 -4.75 19.30
C THR A 14 3.90 -6.21 19.29
N GLN A 15 3.13 -7.12 18.69
CA GLN A 15 3.50 -8.53 18.59
C GLN A 15 4.74 -8.72 17.70
N ALA A 16 4.85 -7.98 16.60
CA ALA A 16 6.03 -8.00 15.74
C ALA A 16 7.29 -7.56 16.52
N CYS A 17 7.22 -6.44 17.24
CA CYS A 17 8.33 -5.98 18.09
C CYS A 17 8.74 -7.03 19.12
N ARG A 18 7.78 -7.65 19.80
CA ARG A 18 8.05 -8.71 20.79
C ARG A 18 8.71 -9.94 20.17
N ALA A 19 8.20 -10.40 19.03
CA ALA A 19 8.76 -11.55 18.32
C ALA A 19 10.21 -11.28 17.88
N LEU A 20 10.48 -10.11 17.31
CA LEU A 20 11.83 -9.71 16.89
C LEU A 20 12.79 -9.65 18.08
N LYS A 21 12.36 -9.07 19.21
CA LYS A 21 13.19 -9.03 20.43
C LYS A 21 13.43 -10.42 21.02
N GLN A 22 12.47 -11.34 20.95
CA GLN A 22 12.65 -12.74 21.39
C GLN A 22 13.68 -13.48 20.55
N GLU A 23 13.80 -13.12 19.26
CA GLU A 23 14.86 -13.63 18.37
C GLU A 23 16.22 -12.92 18.57
N GLY A 24 16.32 -12.02 19.54
CA GLY A 24 17.56 -11.31 19.88
C GLY A 24 17.90 -10.15 18.94
N LEU A 25 16.92 -9.65 18.20
CA LEU A 25 17.09 -8.51 17.29
C LEU A 25 16.86 -7.19 18.03
N GLU A 26 17.70 -6.19 17.73
CA GLU A 26 17.47 -4.81 18.16
C GLU A 26 16.37 -4.17 17.31
N VAL A 27 15.36 -3.60 17.95
CA VAL A 27 14.18 -3.05 17.29
C VAL A 27 14.13 -1.54 17.43
N VAL A 28 14.13 -0.84 16.30
CA VAL A 28 13.90 0.59 16.20
C VAL A 28 12.49 0.82 15.63
N LEU A 29 11.63 1.48 16.38
CA LEU A 29 10.26 1.77 16.01
C LEU A 29 10.08 3.24 15.66
N ILE A 30 9.38 3.50 14.55
CA ILE A 30 8.97 4.85 14.16
C ILE A 30 7.44 4.88 14.12
N ASN A 31 6.83 5.83 14.81
CA ASN A 31 5.39 6.03 14.80
C ASN A 31 5.06 7.51 15.04
N SER A 32 4.09 8.06 14.32
CA SER A 32 3.66 9.45 14.47
C SER A 32 2.67 9.67 15.63
N ASN A 33 2.12 8.60 16.19
CA ASN A 33 1.13 8.68 17.26
C ASN A 33 1.78 8.44 18.63
N PRO A 34 1.86 9.45 19.49
CA PRO A 34 2.42 9.27 20.84
C PRO A 34 1.50 8.51 21.82
N ALA A 35 0.23 8.31 21.45
CA ALA A 35 -0.77 7.70 22.33
C ALA A 35 -1.00 6.20 22.05
N THR A 36 -0.17 5.57 21.22
CA THR A 36 -0.25 4.12 20.96
C THR A 36 0.59 3.31 21.93
N ILE A 37 0.17 2.08 22.22
CA ILE A 37 0.96 1.13 23.02
C ILE A 37 2.29 0.77 22.34
N MET A 38 2.41 0.94 21.02
CA MET A 38 3.64 0.70 20.28
C MET A 38 4.76 1.67 20.66
N THR A 39 4.43 2.89 21.10
CA THR A 39 5.40 3.91 21.50
C THR A 39 5.82 3.78 22.98
N ASP A 40 5.36 2.77 23.69
CA ASP A 40 5.88 2.43 25.01
C ASP A 40 7.36 2.02 24.89
N LYS A 41 8.21 2.61 25.75
CA LYS A 41 9.65 2.35 25.80
C LYS A 41 10.03 0.88 26.03
N ALA A 42 9.10 0.07 26.54
CA ALA A 42 9.30 -1.37 26.73
C ALA A 42 9.11 -2.17 25.42
N MET A 43 8.49 -1.58 24.39
CA MET A 43 8.14 -2.31 23.17
C MET A 43 9.31 -2.45 22.20
N ALA A 44 10.14 -1.43 22.08
CA ALA A 44 11.29 -1.42 21.18
C ALA A 44 12.53 -0.91 21.93
N ASP A 45 13.71 -1.16 21.40
CA ASP A 45 14.96 -0.69 21.99
C ASP A 45 15.13 0.81 21.79
N LYS A 46 14.62 1.32 20.67
CA LYS A 46 14.51 2.76 20.40
C LYS A 46 13.15 3.07 19.79
N VAL A 47 12.56 4.19 20.21
CA VAL A 47 11.25 4.65 19.74
C VAL A 47 11.38 6.09 19.28
N TYR A 48 11.05 6.32 18.01
CA TYR A 48 10.97 7.64 17.39
C TYR A 48 9.50 8.02 17.22
N ILE A 49 9.09 9.11 17.90
CA ILE A 49 7.76 9.69 17.77
C ILE A 49 7.90 10.90 16.84
N GLU A 50 7.83 10.62 15.54
CA GLU A 50 8.11 11.60 14.51
C GLU A 50 7.10 11.49 13.35
N PRO A 51 6.89 12.56 12.57
CA PRO A 51 6.08 12.48 11.36
C PRO A 51 6.63 11.42 10.40
N LEU A 52 5.74 10.59 9.87
CA LEU A 52 6.09 9.56 8.90
C LEU A 52 6.25 10.17 7.50
N THR A 53 7.35 10.92 7.31
CA THR A 53 7.75 11.50 6.03
C THR A 53 9.03 10.84 5.51
N LEU A 54 9.25 10.89 4.20
CA LEU A 54 10.42 10.28 3.56
C LEU A 54 11.73 10.82 4.17
N ASP A 55 11.83 12.14 4.36
CA ASP A 55 13.04 12.79 4.90
C ASP A 55 13.34 12.37 6.35
N VAL A 56 12.30 12.24 7.17
CA VAL A 56 12.45 11.81 8.58
C VAL A 56 12.91 10.35 8.61
N VAL A 57 12.29 9.48 7.84
CA VAL A 57 12.67 8.06 7.79
C VAL A 57 14.10 7.89 7.29
N LYS A 58 14.51 8.63 6.25
CA LYS A 58 15.90 8.64 5.76
C LYS A 58 16.90 9.03 6.85
N LYS A 59 16.61 10.11 7.59
CA LYS A 59 17.47 10.57 8.69
C LYS A 59 17.61 9.51 9.78
N ILE A 60 16.50 8.86 10.16
CA ILE A 60 16.52 7.81 11.19
C ILE A 60 17.34 6.61 10.69
N ILE A 61 17.17 6.18 9.44
CA ILE A 61 17.98 5.10 8.84
C ILE A 61 19.48 5.46 8.87
N GLN A 62 19.84 6.68 8.53
CA GLN A 62 21.24 7.13 8.55
C GLN A 62 21.84 7.18 9.96
N ILE A 63 21.03 7.50 10.99
CA ILE A 63 21.45 7.54 12.40
C ILE A 63 21.59 6.12 12.95
N GLU A 64 20.57 5.31 12.78
CA GLU A 64 20.47 3.99 13.41
C GLU A 64 21.17 2.90 12.61
N LYS A 65 21.35 3.08 11.31
CA LYS A 65 21.98 2.13 10.37
C LYS A 65 21.45 0.71 10.51
N PRO A 66 20.14 0.51 10.41
CA PRO A 66 19.55 -0.82 10.56
C PRO A 66 19.96 -1.70 9.39
N ASP A 67 20.08 -3.00 9.63
CA ASP A 67 20.28 -4.00 8.57
C ASP A 67 19.03 -4.22 7.72
N SER A 68 17.85 -3.95 8.29
CA SER A 68 16.57 -4.31 7.68
C SER A 68 15.46 -3.34 8.03
N LEU A 69 14.48 -3.23 7.14
CA LEU A 69 13.25 -2.45 7.30
C LEU A 69 12.04 -3.37 7.14
N LEU A 70 11.15 -3.43 8.15
CA LEU A 70 9.87 -4.14 8.11
C LEU A 70 8.73 -3.13 7.93
N SER A 71 8.20 -3.01 6.72
CA SER A 71 7.15 -2.03 6.37
C SER A 71 5.73 -2.58 6.43
N THR A 72 5.54 -3.89 6.37
CA THR A 72 4.22 -4.53 6.26
C THR A 72 3.32 -4.31 7.48
N MET A 73 3.91 -4.01 8.65
CA MET A 73 3.16 -3.67 9.87
C MET A 73 2.77 -2.19 9.96
N GLY A 74 3.25 -1.35 9.05
CA GLY A 74 3.00 0.10 9.03
C GLY A 74 1.80 0.54 8.19
N GLY A 75 0.99 -0.40 7.70
CA GLY A 75 -0.14 -0.12 6.81
C GLY A 75 0.28 0.55 5.51
N GLN A 76 -0.65 1.25 4.86
CA GLN A 76 -0.39 1.89 3.56
C GLN A 76 0.73 2.94 3.62
N THR A 77 0.82 3.68 4.72
CA THR A 77 1.89 4.68 4.90
C THR A 77 3.27 4.03 4.92
N GLY A 78 3.43 2.94 5.66
CA GLY A 78 4.68 2.18 5.72
C GLY A 78 5.05 1.59 4.36
N LEU A 79 4.08 1.01 3.64
CA LEU A 79 4.30 0.47 2.30
C LEU A 79 4.70 1.56 1.30
N THR A 80 3.98 2.68 1.27
CA THR A 80 4.29 3.80 0.35
C THR A 80 5.70 4.35 0.59
N LEU A 81 6.07 4.59 1.86
CA LEU A 81 7.40 5.08 2.20
C LEU A 81 8.51 4.08 1.82
N SER A 82 8.30 2.79 2.08
CA SER A 82 9.28 1.77 1.70
C SER A 82 9.46 1.64 0.19
N MET A 83 8.37 1.78 -0.58
CA MET A 83 8.44 1.80 -2.04
C MET A 83 9.19 3.02 -2.56
N GLN A 84 8.97 4.21 -1.98
CA GLN A 84 9.70 5.42 -2.35
C GLN A 84 11.20 5.30 -2.03
N LEU A 85 11.55 4.80 -0.84
CA LEU A 85 12.95 4.56 -0.45
C LEU A 85 13.65 3.56 -1.39
N ALA A 86 12.94 2.50 -1.80
CA ALA A 86 13.47 1.51 -2.73
C ALA A 86 13.64 2.10 -4.15
N ALA A 87 12.64 2.86 -4.64
CA ALA A 87 12.67 3.47 -5.96
C ALA A 87 13.80 4.50 -6.12
N GLU A 88 14.15 5.21 -5.04
CA GLU A 88 15.29 6.14 -5.00
C GLU A 88 16.65 5.46 -4.83
N GLY A 89 16.69 4.12 -4.66
CA GLY A 89 17.93 3.39 -4.39
C GLY A 89 18.48 3.56 -2.97
N PHE A 90 17.78 4.33 -2.12
CA PHE A 90 18.26 4.71 -0.78
C PHE A 90 18.47 3.51 0.15
N LEU A 91 17.62 2.48 0.07
CA LEU A 91 17.77 1.27 0.89
C LEU A 91 19.05 0.51 0.50
N GLU A 92 19.31 0.40 -0.79
CA GLU A 92 20.47 -0.30 -1.33
C GLU A 92 21.79 0.43 -1.00
N GLU A 93 21.80 1.77 -1.14
CA GLU A 93 22.94 2.62 -0.80
C GLU A 93 23.31 2.56 0.69
N ASN A 94 22.32 2.36 1.58
CA ASN A 94 22.53 2.25 3.02
C ASN A 94 22.61 0.80 3.52
N GLY A 95 22.57 -0.19 2.64
CA GLY A 95 22.68 -1.61 2.99
C GLY A 95 21.45 -2.15 3.74
N VAL A 96 20.27 -1.52 3.59
CA VAL A 96 19.04 -1.88 4.30
C VAL A 96 18.22 -2.85 3.48
N LYS A 97 17.96 -4.04 4.02
CA LYS A 97 17.11 -5.05 3.38
C LYS A 97 15.64 -4.83 3.73
N LEU A 98 14.77 -4.73 2.72
CA LEU A 98 13.32 -4.72 2.95
C LEU A 98 12.85 -6.14 3.30
N LEU A 99 12.20 -6.27 4.46
CA LEU A 99 11.64 -7.53 4.96
C LEU A 99 10.13 -7.62 4.65
N GLY A 100 9.65 -8.85 4.52
CA GLY A 100 8.28 -9.14 4.14
C GLY A 100 8.13 -9.17 2.61
N ALA A 101 7.19 -8.38 2.07
CA ALA A 101 7.02 -8.27 0.64
C ALA A 101 8.11 -7.36 0.02
N ASP A 102 8.75 -7.83 -1.03
CA ASP A 102 9.69 -7.02 -1.81
C ASP A 102 8.97 -5.98 -2.69
N PRO A 103 9.65 -4.92 -3.17
CA PRO A 103 9.04 -3.85 -3.94
C PRO A 103 8.31 -4.34 -5.20
N LEU A 104 8.84 -5.35 -5.87
CA LEU A 104 8.23 -5.91 -7.07
C LEU A 104 6.92 -6.64 -6.74
N THR A 105 6.88 -7.36 -5.62
CA THR A 105 5.68 -8.05 -5.13
C THR A 105 4.62 -7.05 -4.71
N ILE A 106 5.00 -5.97 -4.01
CA ILE A 106 4.09 -4.89 -3.63
C ILE A 106 3.48 -4.24 -4.88
N HIS A 107 4.32 -3.90 -5.86
CA HIS A 107 3.84 -3.32 -7.12
C HIS A 107 2.84 -4.23 -7.84
N LYS A 108 3.14 -5.52 -7.96
CA LYS A 108 2.22 -6.50 -8.56
C LYS A 108 0.89 -6.63 -7.82
N ALA A 109 0.87 -6.40 -6.51
CA ALA A 109 -0.34 -6.48 -5.71
C ALA A 109 -1.18 -5.18 -5.76
N GLU A 110 -0.54 -4.02 -5.88
CA GLU A 110 -1.21 -2.72 -5.84
C GLU A 110 -1.61 -2.20 -7.22
N ASP A 111 -0.78 -2.43 -8.24
CA ASP A 111 -1.09 -2.07 -9.62
C ASP A 111 -2.04 -3.10 -10.26
N ARG A 112 -3.17 -2.62 -10.75
CA ARG A 112 -4.24 -3.48 -11.28
C ARG A 112 -3.84 -4.21 -12.55
N GLN A 113 -3.07 -3.56 -13.43
CA GLN A 113 -2.62 -4.20 -14.66
C GLN A 113 -1.56 -5.24 -14.35
N ALA A 114 -0.58 -4.91 -13.51
CA ALA A 114 0.45 -5.84 -13.06
C ALA A 114 -0.13 -7.04 -12.31
N PHE A 115 -1.18 -6.83 -11.51
CA PHE A 115 -1.93 -7.91 -10.86
C PHE A 115 -2.60 -8.83 -11.88
N LYS A 116 -3.34 -8.26 -12.84
CA LYS A 116 -4.01 -9.02 -13.91
C LYS A 116 -3.00 -9.86 -14.71
N ASP A 117 -1.92 -9.24 -15.17
CA ASP A 117 -0.86 -9.91 -15.92
C ASP A 117 -0.24 -11.06 -15.10
N THR A 118 -0.12 -10.87 -13.78
CA THR A 118 0.38 -11.91 -12.87
C THR A 118 -0.60 -13.06 -12.75
N MET A 119 -1.90 -12.80 -12.63
CA MET A 119 -2.95 -13.83 -12.57
C MET A 119 -3.01 -14.63 -13.88
N GLU A 120 -2.93 -13.96 -15.03
CA GLU A 120 -2.90 -14.60 -16.32
C GLU A 120 -1.68 -15.56 -16.47
N LYS A 121 -0.50 -15.14 -15.99
CA LYS A 121 0.71 -15.98 -16.00
C LYS A 121 0.58 -17.26 -15.20
N ILE A 122 -0.20 -17.23 -14.11
CA ILE A 122 -0.45 -18.41 -13.28
C ILE A 122 -1.75 -19.13 -13.64
N ASN A 123 -2.34 -18.78 -14.80
CA ASN A 123 -3.60 -19.34 -15.32
C ASN A 123 -4.79 -19.20 -14.36
N GLN A 124 -4.85 -18.12 -13.61
CA GLN A 124 -6.01 -17.79 -12.79
C GLN A 124 -6.97 -16.89 -13.57
N PRO A 125 -8.27 -17.19 -13.58
CA PRO A 125 -9.26 -16.40 -14.32
C PRO A 125 -9.41 -15.03 -13.70
N CYS A 126 -9.36 -13.99 -14.53
CA CYS A 126 -9.69 -12.62 -14.15
C CYS A 126 -10.97 -12.17 -14.85
N ILE A 127 -11.73 -11.31 -14.19
CA ILE A 127 -12.88 -10.64 -14.81
C ILE A 127 -12.37 -9.81 -16.01
N PRO A 128 -13.06 -9.84 -17.17
CA PRO A 128 -12.73 -8.95 -18.28
C PRO A 128 -12.64 -7.50 -17.81
N SER A 129 -11.46 -6.92 -17.96
CA SER A 129 -11.19 -5.55 -17.48
C SER A 129 -10.15 -4.89 -18.37
N LYS A 130 -10.25 -3.57 -18.52
CA LYS A 130 -9.31 -2.75 -19.27
C LYS A 130 -9.08 -1.44 -18.53
N VAL A 131 -7.84 -1.01 -18.46
CA VAL A 131 -7.51 0.36 -18.05
C VAL A 131 -7.76 1.25 -19.25
N VAL A 132 -8.52 2.33 -19.06
CA VAL A 132 -8.89 3.28 -20.10
C VAL A 132 -8.53 4.70 -19.67
N GLU A 133 -8.07 5.51 -20.59
CA GLU A 133 -7.70 6.90 -20.37
C GLU A 133 -8.69 7.87 -21.06
N THR A 134 -9.56 7.34 -21.91
CA THR A 134 -10.56 8.12 -22.62
C THR A 134 -11.95 7.53 -22.47
N ILE A 135 -12.98 8.38 -22.64
CA ILE A 135 -14.39 7.94 -22.60
C ILE A 135 -14.67 6.99 -23.76
N ASP A 136 -14.13 7.28 -24.94
CA ASP A 136 -14.39 6.47 -26.14
C ASP A 136 -13.76 5.07 -26.03
N ASP A 137 -12.59 4.93 -25.40
CA ASP A 137 -12.01 3.63 -25.08
C ASP A 137 -12.86 2.83 -24.11
N ALA A 138 -13.47 3.52 -23.12
CA ALA A 138 -14.38 2.88 -22.17
C ALA A 138 -15.63 2.33 -22.89
N VAL A 139 -16.22 3.12 -23.77
CA VAL A 139 -17.40 2.74 -24.55
C VAL A 139 -17.07 1.57 -25.47
N ALA A 140 -15.98 1.66 -26.24
CA ALA A 140 -15.56 0.58 -27.13
C ALA A 140 -15.30 -0.74 -26.40
N PHE A 141 -14.74 -0.69 -25.19
CA PHE A 141 -14.55 -1.87 -24.39
C PHE A 141 -15.88 -2.43 -23.84
N ALA A 142 -16.78 -1.54 -23.38
CA ALA A 142 -18.10 -1.96 -22.88
C ALA A 142 -18.96 -2.60 -23.97
N GLU A 143 -18.85 -2.18 -25.22
CA GLU A 143 -19.53 -2.82 -26.36
C GLU A 143 -19.07 -4.27 -26.57
N VAL A 144 -17.80 -4.57 -26.28
CA VAL A 144 -17.26 -5.93 -26.42
C VAL A 144 -17.71 -6.85 -25.29
N ILE A 145 -17.72 -6.35 -24.03
CA ILE A 145 -18.03 -7.20 -22.87
C ILE A 145 -19.51 -7.19 -22.48
N GLY A 146 -20.28 -6.22 -22.97
CA GLY A 146 -21.71 -6.03 -22.65
C GLY A 146 -21.93 -5.24 -21.35
N TYR A 147 -23.15 -4.77 -21.15
CA TYR A 147 -23.60 -4.09 -19.94
C TYR A 147 -24.32 -5.08 -19.00
N PRO A 148 -24.31 -4.84 -17.64
CA PRO A 148 -23.72 -3.70 -16.95
C PRO A 148 -22.20 -3.79 -16.80
N VAL A 149 -21.53 -2.63 -16.74
CA VAL A 149 -20.10 -2.51 -16.48
C VAL A 149 -19.80 -1.72 -15.22
N ILE A 150 -18.75 -2.10 -14.51
CA ILE A 150 -18.27 -1.38 -13.32
C ILE A 150 -17.14 -0.43 -13.76
N VAL A 151 -17.32 0.85 -13.50
CA VAL A 151 -16.27 1.87 -13.66
C VAL A 151 -15.63 2.13 -12.32
N ARG A 152 -14.30 2.09 -12.27
CA ARG A 152 -13.56 2.34 -11.05
C ARG A 152 -12.32 3.17 -11.33
N PRO A 153 -12.18 4.38 -10.74
CA PRO A 153 -10.97 5.19 -10.87
C PRO A 153 -9.73 4.46 -10.33
N ALA A 154 -8.56 4.75 -10.89
CA ALA A 154 -7.34 4.02 -10.58
C ALA A 154 -6.86 4.22 -9.13
N PHE A 155 -7.01 5.42 -8.57
CA PHE A 155 -6.37 5.83 -7.32
C PHE A 155 -7.35 6.21 -6.20
N THR A 156 -8.60 5.74 -6.25
CA THR A 156 -9.57 6.03 -5.20
C THR A 156 -9.67 4.89 -4.18
N LEU A 157 -9.56 5.26 -2.91
CA LEU A 157 -9.98 4.45 -1.77
C LEU A 157 -11.48 4.64 -1.58
N GLY A 158 -12.27 3.56 -1.71
CA GLY A 158 -13.71 3.60 -1.58
C GLY A 158 -14.45 3.84 -2.90
N GLY A 159 -15.74 4.11 -2.82
CA GLY A 159 -16.65 4.17 -3.98
C GLY A 159 -16.80 5.53 -4.66
N THR A 160 -15.99 6.53 -4.30
CA THR A 160 -16.07 7.87 -4.89
C THR A 160 -15.52 7.91 -6.31
N GLY A 161 -16.30 8.47 -7.24
CA GLY A 161 -15.94 8.63 -8.64
C GLY A 161 -16.10 7.39 -9.52
N GLY A 162 -16.49 6.25 -8.95
CA GLY A 162 -16.84 5.03 -9.67
C GLY A 162 -18.34 4.76 -9.61
N GLY A 163 -18.79 3.73 -10.35
CA GLY A 163 -20.19 3.32 -10.36
C GLY A 163 -20.45 2.14 -11.27
N ILE A 164 -21.71 1.72 -11.31
CA ILE A 164 -22.20 0.71 -12.23
C ILE A 164 -22.93 1.43 -13.36
N ALA A 165 -22.56 1.15 -14.58
CA ALA A 165 -23.21 1.67 -15.78
C ALA A 165 -24.02 0.55 -16.44
N ASP A 166 -25.32 0.75 -16.56
CA ASP A 166 -26.24 -0.20 -17.19
C ASP A 166 -26.37 0.06 -18.70
N ASN A 167 -25.86 1.19 -19.18
CA ASN A 167 -25.88 1.60 -20.59
C ASN A 167 -24.75 2.60 -20.89
N GLU A 168 -24.61 2.95 -22.18
CA GLU A 168 -23.57 3.86 -22.66
C GLU A 168 -23.66 5.27 -22.06
N GLU A 169 -24.87 5.82 -21.90
CA GLU A 169 -25.07 7.17 -21.35
C GLU A 169 -24.54 7.26 -19.93
N MET A 170 -24.91 6.30 -19.07
CA MET A 170 -24.40 6.22 -17.71
C MET A 170 -22.88 5.99 -17.69
N LEU A 171 -22.35 5.18 -18.61
CA LEU A 171 -20.92 4.95 -18.71
C LEU A 171 -20.16 6.25 -19.01
N ARG A 172 -20.63 7.03 -19.97
CA ARG A 172 -20.02 8.32 -20.34
C ARG A 172 -20.03 9.31 -19.15
N ASP A 173 -21.13 9.38 -18.42
CA ASP A 173 -21.27 10.28 -17.27
C ASP A 173 -20.33 9.88 -16.13
N ILE A 174 -20.29 8.61 -15.76
CA ILE A 174 -19.43 8.12 -14.69
C ILE A 174 -17.95 8.28 -15.08
N THR A 175 -17.58 7.93 -16.30
CA THR A 175 -16.19 8.01 -16.78
C THR A 175 -15.71 9.48 -16.84
N LYS A 176 -16.56 10.40 -17.25
CA LYS A 176 -16.25 11.85 -17.27
C LYS A 176 -15.94 12.39 -15.87
N ASN A 177 -16.60 11.88 -14.86
CA ASN A 177 -16.36 12.26 -13.46
C ASN A 177 -15.13 11.56 -12.88
N GLY A 178 -14.82 10.36 -13.33
CA GLY A 178 -13.68 9.56 -12.87
C GLY A 178 -12.33 9.90 -13.50
N LEU A 179 -12.32 10.58 -14.67
CA LEU A 179 -11.11 11.04 -15.38
C LEU A 179 -10.68 12.47 -14.97
N ARG A 180 -11.39 13.12 -14.06
CA ARG A 180 -11.02 14.42 -13.47
C ARG A 180 -10.18 14.21 -12.21
#